data_80a55853622d47b0ca2ed8f5cf39d059
#
_entry.id   80a55853622d47b0ca2ed8f5cf39d059
#
_cell.length_a   1.000
_cell.length_b   1.000
_cell.length_c   1.000
_cell.angle_alpha   90.00
_cell.angle_beta   90.00
_cell.angle_gamma   90.00
#
_symmetry.space_group_name_H-M   'P 1'
#
loop_
_entity.id
_entity.type
_entity.pdbx_description
1 polymer ?
#
loop_
_entity_poly.entity_id
_entity_poly.type
_entity_poly.pdbx_seq_one_letter_code
_entity_poly.pdbx_strand_id
1 'polypeptide(L)'
;MAISPAVPAATPDLTTPTRAAGEIEQGQTPSAKPEKRRRITTFWVWILFLLALGSCVALVALSSIESRPPVNKARLLLNPRDIDIHLLKGNSCTNWASQHSYAVGLGSLVTTSLNPFSTFVVHDKTNYNINEPSSSGKTLTIEFVNQRHYRAQQCFMSVQMVDNADGSTMMDKRYFITSDNQLAIQNDLLSSLSEALKQPWSERMQAMLKQYQPSHSTALTHFYESHQLLMNGDVDSLGKASALLDDVIKDSPEFAYAYAEKTLVDVLRHSQQPLNKEQLNALYAEITRVGDMPGIKDTAVFYQIKTVDLLGQGKVDEAYNAINTGIDLEMSWMNYVLLGKVYEMKGENREAADAYLTAFNLRPGENTFYWIENAVFQTSVTRVVPYLDNFLSSE
;
A
#
# COMPACT_ATOMS: atom_id res chain seq x y z
N MET A 1 49.72 -10.02 19.18
CA MET A 1 49.54 -11.44 19.37
C MET A 1 48.31 -11.81 18.53
N ALA A 2 48.45 -12.20 17.27
CA ALA A 2 48.77 -13.54 16.81
C ALA A 2 47.69 -14.52 17.34
N ILE A 3 46.88 -15.19 16.56
CA ILE A 3 47.12 -16.10 15.44
C ILE A 3 45.79 -16.43 14.75
N SER A 4 45.71 -16.36 13.44
CA SER A 4 44.88 -17.20 12.54
C SER A 4 45.61 -18.58 12.43
N PRO A 5 44.95 -19.68 12.03
CA PRO A 5 44.78 -20.08 10.65
C PRO A 5 43.55 -20.96 10.34
N ALA A 6 43.09 -20.97 9.14
CA ALA A 6 43.41 -21.69 7.90
C ALA A 6 42.43 -22.80 7.54
N VAL A 7 41.99 -22.71 6.30
CA VAL A 7 41.30 -23.65 5.39
C VAL A 7 42.02 -25.02 5.29
N PRO A 8 41.36 -26.14 4.88
CA PRO A 8 41.50 -26.45 3.47
C PRO A 8 40.25 -26.99 2.73
N ALA A 9 40.35 -26.75 1.43
CA ALA A 9 39.61 -27.36 0.34
C ALA A 9 39.93 -28.83 0.11
N ALA A 10 38.98 -29.55 -0.54
CA ALA A 10 39.28 -30.65 -1.45
C ALA A 10 38.07 -30.97 -2.35
N THR A 11 38.23 -30.71 -3.62
CA THR A 11 37.75 -31.53 -4.75
C THR A 11 38.74 -32.66 -4.93
N PRO A 12 38.42 -33.84 -5.50
CA PRO A 12 38.33 -34.12 -6.91
C PRO A 12 37.27 -35.21 -7.25
N ASP A 13 37.00 -35.73 -8.40
CA ASP A 13 37.57 -35.80 -9.72
C ASP A 13 36.64 -36.59 -10.63
N LEU A 14 36.69 -36.25 -11.88
CA LEU A 14 36.40 -37.02 -13.08
C LEU A 14 36.55 -38.55 -12.98
N THR A 15 35.67 -39.29 -13.68
CA THR A 15 36.09 -40.29 -14.67
C THR A 15 34.93 -40.75 -15.56
N THR A 16 35.04 -40.51 -16.84
CA THR A 16 34.59 -41.36 -17.96
C THR A 16 35.63 -42.43 -18.17
N PRO A 17 35.26 -43.65 -18.68
CA PRO A 17 35.64 -43.97 -20.03
C PRO A 17 34.63 -44.86 -20.82
N THR A 18 34.48 -44.61 -22.11
CA THR A 18 35.07 -45.27 -23.29
C THR A 18 34.54 -46.68 -23.64
N ARG A 19 33.76 -46.69 -24.72
CA ARG A 19 33.80 -47.44 -25.98
C ARG A 19 34.47 -48.84 -26.03
N ALA A 20 33.73 -49.83 -26.50
CA ALA A 20 34.30 -50.87 -27.37
C ALA A 20 33.24 -51.46 -28.32
N ALA A 21 33.66 -51.63 -29.52
CA ALA A 21 33.02 -52.19 -30.68
C ALA A 21 33.27 -53.72 -30.79
N GLY A 22 32.56 -54.35 -31.66
CA GLY A 22 32.75 -55.73 -32.15
C GLY A 22 31.45 -56.19 -32.83
N GLU A 23 31.29 -56.13 -33.97
CA GLU A 23 31.66 -56.82 -35.24
C GLU A 23 31.13 -58.25 -35.39
N ILE A 24 30.28 -58.41 -36.38
CA ILE A 24 30.11 -59.45 -37.42
C ILE A 24 29.61 -60.85 -37.03
N GLU A 25 28.51 -61.32 -37.63
CA GLU A 25 28.57 -62.38 -38.64
C GLU A 25 27.24 -62.60 -39.38
N GLN A 26 27.41 -63.00 -40.66
CA GLN A 26 26.44 -63.26 -41.68
C GLN A 26 25.73 -64.64 -41.50
N GLY A 27 24.48 -64.74 -41.94
CA GLY A 27 23.80 -66.03 -42.08
C GLY A 27 22.59 -65.93 -43.03
N GLN A 28 22.75 -66.46 -44.16
CA GLN A 28 21.96 -66.64 -45.38
C GLN A 28 20.46 -66.92 -45.22
N THR A 29 19.73 -66.42 -46.23
CA THR A 29 18.35 -66.67 -46.67
C THR A 29 17.98 -68.11 -46.87
N PRO A 30 16.66 -68.47 -46.86
CA PRO A 30 16.02 -68.61 -48.17
C PRO A 30 14.57 -68.07 -48.28
N SER A 31 14.32 -67.68 -49.47
CA SER A 31 13.12 -67.39 -50.24
C SER A 31 11.86 -68.20 -49.86
N ALA A 32 10.71 -67.53 -49.71
CA ALA A 32 9.37 -68.03 -49.99
C ALA A 32 8.41 -66.92 -50.42
N LYS A 33 7.65 -67.19 -51.39
CA LYS A 33 6.77 -66.39 -52.27
C LYS A 33 5.63 -65.63 -51.55
N PRO A 34 5.02 -64.63 -52.17
CA PRO A 34 4.16 -63.65 -51.54
C PRO A 34 2.71 -64.09 -51.37
N GLU A 35 2.15 -63.98 -50.20
CA GLU A 35 0.69 -64.12 -49.98
C GLU A 35 0.04 -62.72 -49.93
N LYS A 36 -0.51 -62.37 -51.09
CA LYS A 36 -1.11 -61.09 -51.47
C LYS A 36 -2.60 -61.08 -51.10
N ARG A 37 -3.01 -61.20 -49.87
CA ARG A 37 -4.46 -61.10 -49.53
C ARG A 37 -4.82 -60.65 -48.07
N ARG A 38 -3.91 -60.16 -47.26
CA ARG A 38 -4.24 -59.77 -45.88
C ARG A 38 -4.04 -58.29 -45.53
N ARG A 39 -3.60 -57.47 -46.50
CA ARG A 39 -3.32 -56.02 -46.21
C ARG A 39 -4.53 -55.13 -46.27
N ILE A 40 -5.63 -55.47 -46.91
CA ILE A 40 -6.81 -54.60 -47.07
C ILE A 40 -7.67 -54.60 -45.80
N THR A 41 -7.81 -55.72 -45.12
CA THR A 41 -8.59 -55.82 -43.87
C THR A 41 -7.91 -55.11 -42.71
N THR A 42 -6.58 -55.19 -42.63
CA THR A 42 -5.80 -54.50 -41.57
C THR A 42 -5.86 -52.98 -41.77
N PHE A 43 -5.85 -52.48 -42.98
CA PHE A 43 -5.95 -51.02 -43.24
C PHE A 43 -7.32 -50.45 -42.81
N TRP A 44 -8.41 -51.17 -43.09
CA TRP A 44 -9.76 -50.77 -42.68
C TRP A 44 -9.95 -50.82 -41.15
N VAL A 45 -9.32 -51.78 -40.47
CA VAL A 45 -9.34 -51.89 -39.02
C VAL A 45 -8.60 -50.72 -38.39
N TRP A 46 -7.46 -50.28 -38.95
CA TRP A 46 -6.74 -49.10 -38.49
C TRP A 46 -7.52 -47.79 -38.70
N ILE A 47 -8.22 -47.64 -39.82
CA ILE A 47 -9.06 -46.47 -40.09
C ILE A 47 -10.23 -46.42 -39.11
N LEU A 48 -10.89 -47.54 -38.84
CA LEU A 48 -11.98 -47.59 -37.83
C LEU A 48 -11.48 -47.31 -36.43
N PHE A 49 -10.28 -47.79 -36.09
CA PHE A 49 -9.66 -47.51 -34.78
C PHE A 49 -9.30 -46.02 -34.64
N LEU A 50 -8.77 -45.38 -35.67
CA LEU A 50 -8.48 -43.94 -35.66
C LEU A 50 -9.75 -43.09 -35.61
N LEU A 51 -10.82 -43.49 -36.30
CA LEU A 51 -12.12 -42.82 -36.23
C LEU A 51 -12.75 -42.97 -34.83
N ALA A 52 -12.66 -44.14 -34.23
CA ALA A 52 -13.13 -44.37 -32.86
C ALA A 52 -12.32 -43.54 -31.85
N LEU A 53 -11.00 -43.49 -31.99
CA LEU A 53 -10.12 -42.66 -31.15
C LEU A 53 -10.42 -41.18 -31.31
N GLY A 54 -10.60 -40.70 -32.53
CA GLY A 54 -10.98 -39.33 -32.86
C GLY A 54 -12.33 -38.94 -32.28
N SER A 55 -13.33 -39.83 -32.31
CA SER A 55 -14.64 -39.59 -31.70
C SER A 55 -14.59 -39.59 -30.18
N CYS A 56 -13.78 -40.44 -29.55
CA CYS A 56 -13.55 -40.40 -28.11
C CYS A 56 -12.88 -39.07 -27.65
N VAL A 57 -11.85 -38.63 -28.41
CA VAL A 57 -11.19 -37.35 -28.10
C VAL A 57 -12.14 -36.17 -28.29
N ALA A 58 -12.97 -36.19 -29.33
CA ALA A 58 -13.99 -35.15 -29.57
C ALA A 58 -15.05 -35.14 -28.49
N LEU A 59 -15.52 -36.32 -28.00
CA LEU A 59 -16.49 -36.42 -26.92
C LEU A 59 -15.90 -35.93 -25.57
N VAL A 60 -14.64 -36.27 -25.28
CA VAL A 60 -13.95 -35.75 -24.08
C VAL A 60 -13.73 -34.25 -24.18
N ALA A 61 -13.37 -33.73 -25.33
CA ALA A 61 -13.22 -32.29 -25.54
C ALA A 61 -14.56 -31.55 -25.42
N LEU A 62 -15.64 -32.09 -25.97
CA LEU A 62 -17.00 -31.51 -25.85
C LEU A 62 -17.52 -31.59 -24.41
N SER A 63 -17.33 -32.70 -23.70
CA SER A 63 -17.71 -32.81 -22.27
C SER A 63 -16.89 -31.88 -21.37
N SER A 64 -15.65 -31.58 -21.72
CA SER A 64 -14.81 -30.60 -21.01
C SER A 64 -15.25 -29.16 -21.24
N ILE A 65 -15.94 -28.88 -22.35
CA ILE A 65 -16.49 -27.55 -22.64
C ILE A 65 -17.84 -27.34 -21.92
N GLU A 66 -18.65 -28.39 -21.79
CA GLU A 66 -19.97 -28.30 -21.13
C GLU A 66 -19.93 -28.34 -19.60
N SER A 67 -18.84 -28.81 -18.99
CA SER A 67 -18.74 -28.98 -17.53
C SER A 67 -18.12 -27.81 -16.77
N ARG A 68 -17.91 -26.66 -17.42
CA ARG A 68 -17.67 -25.42 -16.64
C ARG A 68 -19.03 -24.82 -16.32
N PRO A 69 -19.52 -24.93 -15.07
CA PRO A 69 -20.65 -24.10 -14.67
C PRO A 69 -20.28 -22.65 -15.02
N PRO A 70 -21.23 -21.83 -15.54
CA PRO A 70 -20.96 -20.43 -15.69
C PRO A 70 -20.51 -19.96 -14.29
N VAL A 71 -19.24 -19.58 -14.17
CA VAL A 71 -18.80 -18.85 -13.00
C VAL A 71 -19.64 -17.58 -13.06
N ASN A 72 -20.75 -17.58 -12.32
CA ASN A 72 -21.41 -16.37 -11.94
C ASN A 72 -20.34 -15.58 -11.20
N LYS A 73 -19.51 -14.84 -11.94
CA LYS A 73 -18.74 -13.75 -11.35
C LYS A 73 -19.82 -12.85 -10.80
N ALA A 74 -20.09 -13.00 -9.50
CA ALA A 74 -20.82 -11.99 -8.77
C ALA A 74 -20.16 -10.69 -9.23
N ARG A 75 -20.87 -9.88 -10.00
CA ARG A 75 -20.34 -8.57 -10.39
C ARG A 75 -20.23 -7.84 -9.07
N LEU A 76 -19.02 -7.69 -8.58
CA LEU A 76 -18.77 -6.80 -7.46
C LEU A 76 -19.45 -5.49 -7.82
N LEU A 77 -20.31 -5.02 -6.92
CA LEU A 77 -20.94 -3.72 -7.09
C LEU A 77 -19.84 -2.69 -6.82
N LEU A 78 -19.26 -2.13 -7.88
CA LEU A 78 -18.19 -1.14 -7.74
C LEU A 78 -18.78 0.19 -7.29
N ASN A 79 -18.15 0.78 -6.26
CA ASN A 79 -18.45 2.15 -5.86
C ASN A 79 -17.64 3.14 -6.71
N PRO A 80 -18.24 3.91 -7.62
CA PRO A 80 -17.50 4.80 -8.52
C PRO A 80 -16.79 5.95 -7.79
N ARG A 81 -17.11 6.20 -6.51
CA ARG A 81 -16.48 7.23 -5.68
C ARG A 81 -15.23 6.74 -4.97
N ASP A 82 -15.06 5.42 -4.84
CA ASP A 82 -13.94 4.84 -4.11
C ASP A 82 -12.72 4.71 -5.02
N ILE A 83 -11.56 5.07 -4.48
CA ILE A 83 -10.26 4.98 -5.12
C ILE A 83 -9.33 4.19 -4.21
N ASP A 84 -8.84 3.05 -4.68
CA ASP A 84 -7.78 2.31 -4.01
C ASP A 84 -6.41 2.78 -4.47
N ILE A 85 -5.49 3.03 -3.55
CA ILE A 85 -4.08 3.31 -3.84
C ILE A 85 -3.26 2.08 -3.49
N HIS A 86 -2.50 1.57 -4.45
CA HIS A 86 -1.60 0.42 -4.27
C HIS A 86 -0.16 0.78 -4.59
N LEU A 87 0.76 0.30 -3.77
CA LEU A 87 2.18 0.25 -4.09
C LEU A 87 2.54 -1.16 -4.56
N LEU A 88 2.87 -1.30 -5.83
CA LEU A 88 3.36 -2.58 -6.34
C LEU A 88 4.81 -2.81 -5.92
N LYS A 89 5.08 -4.01 -5.41
CA LYS A 89 6.43 -4.48 -5.13
C LYS A 89 7.08 -4.92 -6.45
N GLY A 90 7.57 -3.94 -7.20
CA GLY A 90 8.32 -4.17 -8.42
C GLY A 90 9.83 -4.33 -8.17
N ASN A 91 10.63 -4.21 -9.22
CA ASN A 91 12.09 -4.14 -9.13
C ASN A 91 12.50 -2.83 -8.45
N SER A 92 12.59 -2.87 -7.13
CA SER A 92 12.92 -1.70 -6.32
C SER A 92 14.20 -1.01 -6.81
N CYS A 93 14.19 0.30 -6.78
CA CYS A 93 15.34 1.12 -7.12
C CYS A 93 16.40 0.98 -6.03
N THR A 94 17.41 0.14 -6.26
CA THR A 94 18.47 -0.16 -5.27
C THR A 94 19.28 1.06 -4.84
N ASN A 95 19.23 2.15 -5.61
CA ASN A 95 20.00 3.37 -5.37
C ASN A 95 19.20 4.45 -4.62
N TRP A 96 17.98 4.17 -4.21
CA TRP A 96 17.15 5.14 -3.52
C TRP A 96 16.44 4.49 -2.31
N ALA A 97 17.01 4.72 -1.13
CA ALA A 97 16.51 4.12 0.11
C ALA A 97 15.09 4.60 0.48
N SER A 98 14.80 5.88 0.20
CA SER A 98 13.53 6.53 0.60
C SER A 98 12.36 6.30 -0.37
N GLN A 99 12.48 5.39 -1.35
CA GLN A 99 11.41 5.15 -2.32
C GLN A 99 10.09 4.73 -1.67
N HIS A 100 10.15 3.91 -0.63
CA HIS A 100 8.96 3.44 0.07
C HIS A 100 8.28 4.58 0.82
N SER A 101 9.03 5.38 1.58
CA SER A 101 8.52 6.56 2.28
C SER A 101 7.92 7.58 1.33
N TYR A 102 8.54 7.77 0.17
CA TYR A 102 8.02 8.65 -0.86
C TYR A 102 6.68 8.15 -1.44
N ALA A 103 6.54 6.85 -1.69
CA ALA A 103 5.27 6.28 -2.17
C ALA A 103 4.17 6.38 -1.11
N VAL A 104 4.49 6.10 0.15
CA VAL A 104 3.55 6.23 1.29
C VAL A 104 3.13 7.70 1.45
N GLY A 105 4.08 8.62 1.38
CA GLY A 105 3.82 10.06 1.44
C GLY A 105 2.95 10.55 0.28
N LEU A 106 3.17 10.06 -0.94
CA LEU A 106 2.30 10.35 -2.09
C LEU A 106 0.89 9.80 -1.88
N GLY A 107 0.74 8.57 -1.35
CA GLY A 107 -0.55 7.99 -1.01
C GLY A 107 -1.31 8.85 0.00
N SER A 108 -0.64 9.26 1.07
CA SER A 108 -1.20 10.20 2.06
C SER A 108 -1.58 11.54 1.43
N LEU A 109 -0.72 12.12 0.59
CA LEU A 109 -1.01 13.38 -0.09
C LEU A 109 -2.25 13.29 -0.99
N VAL A 110 -2.40 12.19 -1.76
CA VAL A 110 -3.58 11.96 -2.59
C VAL A 110 -4.82 11.83 -1.71
N THR A 111 -4.74 11.10 -0.60
CA THR A 111 -5.83 10.96 0.37
C THR A 111 -6.24 12.32 0.94
N THR A 112 -5.28 13.08 1.47
CA THR A 112 -5.50 14.42 2.02
C THR A 112 -6.04 15.40 0.97
N SER A 113 -5.68 15.23 -0.31
CA SER A 113 -6.11 16.10 -1.39
C SER A 113 -7.52 15.80 -1.89
N LEU A 114 -7.96 14.55 -1.86
CA LEU A 114 -9.23 14.11 -2.46
C LEU A 114 -10.36 13.93 -1.43
N ASN A 115 -10.08 13.39 -0.25
CA ASN A 115 -11.10 13.11 0.77
C ASN A 115 -11.85 14.36 1.31
N PRO A 116 -11.20 15.52 1.55
CA PRO A 116 -11.87 16.70 2.09
C PRO A 116 -13.03 17.24 1.25
N PHE A 117 -13.09 16.86 -0.02
CA PHE A 117 -14.11 17.36 -0.94
C PHE A 117 -15.34 16.47 -1.06
N SER A 118 -15.40 15.39 -0.28
CA SER A 118 -16.53 14.44 -0.23
C SER A 118 -16.92 13.83 -1.59
N THR A 119 -16.11 14.07 -2.64
CA THR A 119 -16.36 13.57 -3.99
C THR A 119 -15.86 12.13 -4.14
N PHE A 120 -14.71 11.86 -3.53
CA PHE A 120 -14.07 10.55 -3.54
C PHE A 120 -13.76 10.10 -2.11
N VAL A 121 -13.73 8.79 -1.92
CA VAL A 121 -13.18 8.14 -0.73
C VAL A 121 -11.94 7.40 -1.15
N VAL A 122 -10.81 7.73 -0.55
CA VAL A 122 -9.52 7.14 -0.89
C VAL A 122 -9.14 6.12 0.17
N HIS A 123 -8.87 4.90 -0.29
CA HIS A 123 -8.39 3.80 0.53
C HIS A 123 -6.88 3.65 0.30
N ASP A 124 -6.08 4.01 1.28
CA ASP A 124 -4.62 3.88 1.20
C ASP A 124 -4.20 2.43 1.50
N LYS A 125 -3.95 1.67 0.44
CA LYS A 125 -3.47 0.28 0.50
C LYS A 125 -1.97 0.16 0.17
N THR A 126 -1.19 1.23 0.30
CA THR A 126 0.24 1.23 -0.04
C THR A 126 1.07 0.26 0.80
N ASN A 127 0.67 0.00 2.04
CA ASN A 127 1.31 -0.96 2.95
C ASN A 127 0.58 -2.32 3.02
N TYR A 128 -0.48 -2.51 2.23
CA TYR A 128 -1.33 -3.68 2.29
C TYR A 128 -1.30 -4.42 0.95
N ASN A 129 -0.83 -5.65 0.97
CA ASN A 129 -0.65 -6.45 -0.25
C ASN A 129 -1.55 -7.68 -0.20
N ILE A 130 -2.84 -7.49 -0.41
CA ILE A 130 -3.79 -8.59 -0.60
C ILE A 130 -4.33 -8.52 -2.02
N ASN A 131 -4.29 -9.68 -2.72
CA ASN A 131 -4.91 -9.88 -4.02
C ASN A 131 -6.41 -10.13 -3.89
N GLU A 132 -7.10 -9.30 -3.11
CA GLU A 132 -8.54 -9.36 -2.98
C GLU A 132 -9.21 -8.53 -4.07
N PRO A 133 -10.36 -8.98 -4.59
CA PRO A 133 -11.15 -8.18 -5.52
C PRO A 133 -11.57 -6.89 -4.81
N SER A 134 -11.22 -5.75 -5.39
CA SER A 134 -11.63 -4.45 -4.84
C SER A 134 -13.05 -4.11 -5.29
N SER A 135 -13.87 -3.57 -4.36
CA SER A 135 -15.15 -2.92 -4.66
C SER A 135 -15.01 -1.46 -5.09
N SER A 136 -13.80 -0.92 -5.09
CA SER A 136 -13.53 0.45 -5.50
C SER A 136 -13.71 0.64 -7.01
N GLY A 137 -14.31 1.77 -7.39
CA GLY A 137 -14.53 2.10 -8.80
C GLY A 137 -13.26 2.43 -9.56
N LYS A 138 -12.17 2.81 -8.85
CA LYS A 138 -10.89 3.16 -9.45
C LYS A 138 -9.73 2.60 -8.67
N THR A 139 -8.64 2.31 -9.37
CA THR A 139 -7.38 1.90 -8.76
C THR A 139 -6.26 2.80 -9.24
N LEU A 140 -5.54 3.40 -8.29
CA LEU A 140 -4.29 4.12 -8.51
C LEU A 140 -3.13 3.24 -8.08
N THR A 141 -2.26 2.91 -9.02
CA THR A 141 -1.11 2.04 -8.78
C THR A 141 0.18 2.84 -8.89
N ILE A 142 1.05 2.72 -7.88
CA ILE A 142 2.40 3.29 -7.86
C ILE A 142 3.38 2.11 -7.97
N GLU A 143 4.33 2.18 -8.90
CA GLU A 143 5.36 1.18 -9.10
C GLU A 143 6.72 1.84 -9.31
N PHE A 144 7.76 1.34 -8.62
CA PHE A 144 9.15 1.75 -8.88
C PHE A 144 9.84 0.74 -9.76
N VAL A 145 10.41 1.22 -10.87
CA VAL A 145 11.05 0.40 -11.88
C VAL A 145 12.51 0.80 -12.03
N ASN A 146 13.40 -0.13 -11.71
CA ASN A 146 14.82 0.06 -11.95
C ASN A 146 15.17 -0.37 -13.38
N GLN A 147 15.59 0.57 -14.21
CA GLN A 147 16.03 0.29 -15.58
C GLN A 147 17.52 0.52 -15.72
N ARG A 148 18.20 -0.44 -16.35
CA ARG A 148 19.58 -0.29 -16.73
C ARG A 148 19.67 0.41 -18.08
N HIS A 149 20.18 1.64 -18.05
CA HIS A 149 20.45 2.39 -19.27
C HIS A 149 21.96 2.58 -19.42
N TYR A 150 22.56 1.99 -20.47
CA TYR A 150 24.00 1.88 -20.65
C TYR A 150 24.70 1.25 -19.43
N ARG A 151 25.44 2.02 -18.63
CA ARG A 151 26.17 1.56 -17.44
C ARG A 151 25.58 2.06 -16.13
N ALA A 152 24.53 2.89 -16.19
CA ALA A 152 23.88 3.45 -15.03
C ALA A 152 22.52 2.78 -14.78
N GLN A 153 22.19 2.58 -13.50
CA GLN A 153 20.86 2.22 -13.07
C GLN A 153 20.04 3.49 -12.90
N GLN A 154 18.88 3.55 -13.50
CA GLN A 154 17.96 4.67 -13.43
C GLN A 154 16.65 4.23 -12.76
N CYS A 155 16.23 5.03 -11.79
CA CYS A 155 14.97 4.81 -11.11
C CYS A 155 13.83 5.57 -11.79
N PHE A 156 12.77 4.86 -12.10
CA PHE A 156 11.52 5.43 -12.61
C PHE A 156 10.38 5.08 -11.66
N MET A 157 9.45 6.01 -11.49
CA MET A 157 8.17 5.76 -10.87
C MET A 157 7.10 5.77 -11.97
N SER A 158 6.37 4.68 -12.08
CA SER A 158 5.16 4.58 -12.91
C SER A 158 3.95 4.78 -12.02
N VAL A 159 3.01 5.63 -12.45
CA VAL A 159 1.75 5.85 -11.75
C VAL A 159 0.63 5.69 -12.76
N GLN A 160 -0.23 4.71 -12.52
CA GLN A 160 -1.34 4.39 -13.40
C GLN A 160 -2.66 4.46 -12.63
N MET A 161 -3.68 5.09 -13.22
CA MET A 161 -5.05 5.05 -12.75
C MET A 161 -5.94 4.32 -13.74
N VAL A 162 -6.72 3.37 -13.24
CA VAL A 162 -7.63 2.54 -14.03
C VAL A 162 -9.05 2.69 -13.50
N ASP A 163 -10.03 2.80 -14.40
CA ASP A 163 -11.44 2.62 -14.07
C ASP A 163 -11.74 1.11 -13.99
N ASN A 164 -12.18 0.64 -12.82
CA ASN A 164 -12.41 -0.78 -12.59
C ASN A 164 -13.70 -1.30 -13.23
N ALA A 165 -14.58 -0.41 -13.69
CA ALA A 165 -15.84 -0.79 -14.33
C ALA A 165 -15.62 -1.39 -15.72
N ASP A 166 -14.68 -0.84 -16.48
CA ASP A 166 -14.40 -1.24 -17.85
C ASP A 166 -12.93 -1.58 -18.13
N GLY A 167 -12.05 -1.37 -17.15
CA GLY A 167 -10.62 -1.60 -17.25
C GLY A 167 -9.88 -0.53 -18.06
N SER A 168 -10.51 0.60 -18.36
CA SER A 168 -9.88 1.67 -19.11
C SER A 168 -8.82 2.41 -18.31
N THR A 169 -7.71 2.75 -18.94
CA THR A 169 -6.67 3.57 -18.33
C THR A 169 -7.08 5.04 -18.37
N MET A 170 -7.27 5.63 -17.19
CA MET A 170 -7.62 7.03 -17.01
C MET A 170 -6.38 7.94 -16.99
N MET A 171 -5.27 7.44 -16.44
CA MET A 171 -3.98 8.13 -16.36
C MET A 171 -2.85 7.10 -16.41
N ASP A 172 -1.78 7.44 -17.14
CA ASP A 172 -0.53 6.67 -17.18
C ASP A 172 0.63 7.65 -17.25
N LYS A 173 1.40 7.71 -16.18
CA LYS A 173 2.53 8.63 -16.01
C LYS A 173 3.78 7.86 -15.62
N ARG A 174 4.90 8.30 -16.17
CA ARG A 174 6.21 7.74 -15.84
C ARG A 174 7.20 8.85 -15.57
N TYR A 175 7.76 8.84 -14.38
CA TYR A 175 8.68 9.84 -13.90
C TYR A 175 10.08 9.25 -13.72
N PHE A 176 11.09 9.91 -14.25
CA PHE A 176 12.47 9.69 -13.84
C PHE A 176 12.70 10.42 -12.52
N ILE A 177 13.12 9.70 -11.48
CA ILE A 177 13.24 10.27 -10.14
C ILE A 177 14.69 10.59 -9.82
N THR A 178 14.90 11.80 -9.31
CA THR A 178 16.15 12.30 -8.75
C THR A 178 15.90 12.93 -7.38
N SER A 179 16.96 13.22 -6.63
CA SER A 179 16.86 13.95 -5.35
C SER A 179 16.17 15.31 -5.46
N ASP A 180 16.23 15.94 -6.63
CA ASP A 180 15.90 17.36 -6.79
C ASP A 180 14.53 17.60 -7.45
N ASN A 181 13.89 16.54 -8.03
CA ASN A 181 12.67 16.71 -8.81
C ASN A 181 11.40 16.17 -8.13
N GLN A 182 11.48 15.71 -6.90
CA GLN A 182 10.37 15.07 -6.19
C GLN A 182 9.15 15.98 -6.02
N LEU A 183 9.38 17.26 -5.71
CA LEU A 183 8.30 18.26 -5.63
C LEU A 183 7.63 18.51 -6.98
N ALA A 184 8.41 18.58 -8.06
CA ALA A 184 7.87 18.74 -9.40
C ALA A 184 7.01 17.55 -9.82
N ILE A 185 7.47 16.32 -9.50
CA ILE A 185 6.70 15.08 -9.72
C ILE A 185 5.39 15.10 -8.93
N GLN A 186 5.42 15.49 -7.67
CA GLN A 186 4.23 15.60 -6.82
C GLN A 186 3.20 16.57 -7.43
N ASN A 187 3.63 17.74 -7.88
CA ASN A 187 2.75 18.73 -8.49
C ASN A 187 2.16 18.25 -9.82
N ASP A 188 2.96 17.61 -10.67
CA ASP A 188 2.47 17.05 -11.94
C ASP A 188 1.48 15.90 -11.70
N LEU A 189 1.76 15.03 -10.70
CA LEU A 189 0.86 13.95 -10.33
C LEU A 189 -0.51 14.47 -9.88
N LEU A 190 -0.55 15.46 -8.98
CA LEU A 190 -1.80 16.04 -8.51
C LEU A 190 -2.57 16.72 -9.65
N SER A 191 -1.88 17.45 -10.52
CA SER A 191 -2.50 18.05 -11.70
C SER A 191 -3.10 17.00 -12.63
N SER A 192 -2.35 15.92 -12.87
CA SER A 192 -2.79 14.80 -13.72
C SER A 192 -3.97 14.03 -13.13
N LEU A 193 -4.01 13.86 -11.80
CA LEU A 193 -5.15 13.26 -11.10
C LEU A 193 -6.40 14.13 -11.23
N SER A 194 -6.28 15.45 -11.06
CA SER A 194 -7.38 16.40 -11.27
C SER A 194 -7.97 16.29 -12.68
N GLU A 195 -7.10 16.21 -13.69
CA GLU A 195 -7.52 16.04 -15.09
C GLU A 195 -8.20 14.67 -15.33
N ALA A 196 -7.60 13.58 -14.86
CA ALA A 196 -8.12 12.22 -15.01
C ALA A 196 -9.48 12.05 -14.33
N LEU A 197 -9.65 12.62 -13.15
CA LEU A 197 -10.90 12.60 -12.38
C LEU A 197 -11.92 13.65 -12.87
N LYS A 198 -11.54 14.53 -13.79
CA LYS A 198 -12.36 15.66 -14.26
C LYS A 198 -12.85 16.53 -13.10
N GLN A 199 -12.02 16.63 -12.06
CA GLN A 199 -12.30 17.39 -10.84
C GLN A 199 -11.29 18.53 -10.72
N PRO A 200 -11.63 19.76 -11.20
CA PRO A 200 -10.71 20.87 -11.15
C PRO A 200 -10.42 21.28 -9.70
N TRP A 201 -9.15 21.54 -9.41
CA TRP A 201 -8.74 22.06 -8.12
C TRP A 201 -9.31 23.46 -7.92
N SER A 202 -10.12 23.64 -6.87
CA SER A 202 -10.56 24.97 -6.44
C SER A 202 -9.38 25.78 -5.88
N GLU A 203 -9.51 27.11 -5.79
CA GLU A 203 -8.50 27.99 -5.18
C GLU A 203 -8.21 27.56 -3.72
N ARG A 204 -9.24 27.14 -2.98
CA ARG A 204 -9.10 26.62 -1.62
C ARG A 204 -8.22 25.36 -1.60
N MET A 205 -8.43 24.43 -2.53
CA MET A 205 -7.63 23.21 -2.65
C MET A 205 -6.18 23.54 -2.98
N GLN A 206 -5.94 24.47 -3.89
CA GLN A 206 -4.59 24.90 -4.23
C GLN A 206 -3.88 25.58 -3.06
N ALA A 207 -4.59 26.40 -2.30
CA ALA A 207 -4.06 27.02 -1.09
C ALA A 207 -3.71 25.96 -0.02
N MET A 208 -4.58 24.96 0.15
CA MET A 208 -4.38 23.87 1.08
C MET A 208 -3.16 23.01 0.67
N LEU A 209 -3.02 22.65 -0.60
CA LEU A 209 -1.88 21.89 -1.10
C LEU A 209 -0.54 22.58 -0.85
N LYS A 210 -0.49 23.91 -0.92
CA LYS A 210 0.72 24.68 -0.59
C LYS A 210 1.13 24.52 0.88
N GLN A 211 0.22 24.25 1.79
CA GLN A 211 0.53 24.03 3.20
C GLN A 211 1.20 22.68 3.45
N TYR A 212 1.03 21.71 2.55
CA TYR A 212 1.62 20.38 2.62
C TYR A 212 2.91 20.24 1.80
N GLN A 213 3.52 21.35 1.37
CA GLN A 213 4.71 21.34 0.54
C GLN A 213 5.84 22.17 1.16
N PRO A 214 7.00 21.53 1.45
CA PRO A 214 8.21 22.27 1.77
C PRO A 214 8.76 22.98 0.52
N SER A 215 9.69 23.92 0.71
CA SER A 215 10.32 24.63 -0.40
C SER A 215 11.38 23.80 -1.14
N HIS A 216 11.87 22.71 -0.55
CA HIS A 216 12.96 21.90 -1.10
C HIS A 216 12.65 20.41 -1.11
N SER A 217 13.11 19.70 -2.16
CA SER A 217 12.93 18.24 -2.29
C SER A 217 13.60 17.44 -1.16
N THR A 218 14.70 17.91 -0.59
CA THR A 218 15.33 17.25 0.57
C THR A 218 14.43 17.29 1.79
N ALA A 219 13.85 18.44 2.08
CA ALA A 219 12.88 18.58 3.17
C ALA A 219 11.64 17.70 2.93
N LEU A 220 11.18 17.56 1.67
CA LEU A 220 10.09 16.64 1.32
C LEU A 220 10.46 15.18 1.62
N THR A 221 11.68 14.75 1.29
CA THR A 221 12.15 13.39 1.58
C THR A 221 12.11 13.11 3.08
N HIS A 222 12.70 13.98 3.91
CA HIS A 222 12.69 13.83 5.35
C HIS A 222 11.28 13.91 5.94
N PHE A 223 10.42 14.76 5.38
CA PHE A 223 9.02 14.85 5.78
C PHE A 223 8.27 13.54 5.51
N TYR A 224 8.44 12.91 4.36
CA TYR A 224 7.80 11.63 4.07
C TYR A 224 8.38 10.46 4.85
N GLU A 225 9.67 10.49 5.17
CA GLU A 225 10.28 9.54 6.09
C GLU A 225 9.72 9.69 7.51
N SER A 226 9.58 10.92 8.00
CA SER A 226 8.96 11.18 9.31
C SER A 226 7.50 10.75 9.34
N HIS A 227 6.76 11.03 8.27
CA HIS A 227 5.36 10.62 8.13
C HIS A 227 5.19 9.10 8.14
N GLN A 228 6.07 8.36 7.46
CA GLN A 228 6.09 6.88 7.53
C GLN A 228 6.36 6.39 8.96
N LEU A 229 7.29 7.01 9.69
CA LEU A 229 7.60 6.68 11.07
C LEU A 229 6.44 7.03 12.02
N LEU A 230 5.76 8.15 11.79
CA LEU A 230 4.52 8.50 12.50
C LEU A 230 3.46 7.41 12.32
N MET A 231 3.31 6.89 11.10
CA MET A 231 2.37 5.80 10.82
C MET A 231 2.68 4.49 11.54
N ASN A 232 3.92 4.24 11.94
CA ASN A 232 4.26 3.08 12.76
C ASN A 232 3.69 3.21 14.19
N GLY A 233 3.66 4.42 14.74
CA GLY A 233 2.99 4.76 15.99
C GLY A 233 3.71 4.35 17.28
N ASP A 234 4.79 3.56 17.21
CA ASP A 234 5.58 3.18 18.39
C ASP A 234 6.51 4.32 18.86
N VAL A 235 6.87 4.31 20.15
CA VAL A 235 7.63 5.39 20.80
C VAL A 235 8.97 5.66 20.11
N ASP A 236 9.66 4.60 19.66
CA ASP A 236 10.98 4.73 19.00
C ASP A 236 10.82 5.35 17.62
N SER A 237 9.84 4.90 16.84
CA SER A 237 9.50 5.46 15.53
C SER A 237 9.08 6.93 15.67
N LEU A 238 8.20 7.25 16.62
CA LEU A 238 7.78 8.63 16.91
C LEU A 238 8.97 9.51 17.33
N GLY A 239 9.94 8.96 18.10
CA GLY A 239 11.16 9.68 18.45
C GLY A 239 12.03 10.04 17.25
N LYS A 240 12.17 9.11 16.30
CA LYS A 240 12.88 9.34 15.04
C LYS A 240 12.13 10.30 14.12
N ALA A 241 10.78 10.19 14.06
CA ALA A 241 9.95 11.12 13.31
C ALA A 241 10.12 12.57 13.81
N SER A 242 10.09 12.78 15.13
CA SER A 242 10.32 14.11 15.74
C SER A 242 11.68 14.70 15.33
N ALA A 243 12.76 13.88 15.35
CA ALA A 243 14.08 14.32 14.93
C ALA A 243 14.16 14.70 13.44
N LEU A 244 13.54 13.91 12.55
CA LEU A 244 13.48 14.24 11.11
C LEU A 244 12.66 15.51 10.87
N LEU A 245 11.59 15.73 11.62
CA LEU A 245 10.79 16.96 11.51
C LEU A 245 11.55 18.19 12.00
N ASP A 246 12.46 18.06 12.97
CA ASP A 246 13.39 19.14 13.31
C ASP A 246 14.31 19.52 12.15
N ASP A 247 14.81 18.53 11.39
CA ASP A 247 15.60 18.78 10.18
C ASP A 247 14.75 19.43 9.08
N VAL A 248 13.52 18.97 8.87
CA VAL A 248 12.56 19.57 7.92
C VAL A 248 12.29 21.03 8.25
N ILE A 249 12.01 21.32 9.52
CA ILE A 249 11.73 22.68 10.01
C ILE A 249 12.96 23.61 9.84
N LYS A 250 14.16 23.06 10.06
CA LYS A 250 15.40 23.81 9.85
C LYS A 250 15.63 24.14 8.38
N ASP A 251 15.35 23.19 7.48
CA ASP A 251 15.55 23.35 6.03
C ASP A 251 14.43 24.15 5.36
N SER A 252 13.23 24.12 5.92
CA SER A 252 12.02 24.82 5.40
C SER A 252 11.22 25.42 6.56
N PRO A 253 11.71 26.50 7.18
CA PRO A 253 11.07 27.10 8.37
C PRO A 253 9.69 27.71 8.09
N GLU A 254 9.35 27.96 6.83
CA GLU A 254 8.02 28.40 6.40
C GLU A 254 6.99 27.26 6.27
N PHE A 255 7.43 26.01 6.35
CA PHE A 255 6.58 24.82 6.20
C PHE A 255 5.77 24.58 7.49
N ALA A 256 4.67 25.32 7.66
CA ALA A 256 3.84 25.30 8.86
C ALA A 256 3.31 23.90 9.21
N TYR A 257 3.01 23.07 8.20
CA TYR A 257 2.50 21.73 8.42
C TYR A 257 3.52 20.82 9.11
N ALA A 258 4.83 20.99 8.87
CA ALA A 258 5.87 20.23 9.57
C ALA A 258 5.88 20.52 11.08
N TYR A 259 5.62 21.75 11.49
CA TYR A 259 5.45 22.09 12.93
C TYR A 259 4.22 21.39 13.53
N ALA A 260 3.12 21.37 12.79
CA ALA A 260 1.90 20.71 13.24
C ALA A 260 2.11 19.18 13.35
N GLU A 261 2.72 18.53 12.34
CA GLU A 261 3.00 17.09 12.39
C GLU A 261 4.00 16.76 13.51
N LYS A 262 5.02 17.60 13.75
CA LYS A 262 5.92 17.43 14.89
C LYS A 262 5.17 17.51 16.23
N THR A 263 4.30 18.48 16.37
CA THR A 263 3.49 18.63 17.59
C THR A 263 2.55 17.43 17.77
N LEU A 264 1.97 16.89 16.69
CA LEU A 264 1.19 15.67 16.73
C LEU A 264 2.05 14.49 17.22
N VAL A 265 3.25 14.32 16.67
CA VAL A 265 4.21 13.29 17.13
C VAL A 265 4.51 13.43 18.62
N ASP A 266 4.72 14.65 19.11
CA ASP A 266 5.07 14.90 20.51
C ASP A 266 3.89 14.66 21.46
N VAL A 267 2.65 14.99 21.10
CA VAL A 267 1.46 14.65 21.92
C VAL A 267 1.20 13.13 21.92
N LEU A 268 1.43 12.44 20.81
CA LEU A 268 1.32 10.99 20.72
C LEU A 268 2.36 10.28 21.59
N ARG A 269 3.60 10.76 21.57
CA ARG A 269 4.65 10.25 22.47
C ARG A 269 4.27 10.46 23.94
N HIS A 270 3.73 11.64 24.26
CA HIS A 270 3.25 11.91 25.62
C HIS A 270 2.13 10.96 26.05
N SER A 271 1.23 10.60 25.14
CA SER A 271 0.15 9.64 25.46
C SER A 271 0.65 8.22 25.78
N GLN A 272 1.85 7.86 25.33
CA GLN A 272 2.50 6.56 25.57
C GLN A 272 3.55 6.63 26.69
N GLN A 273 4.28 7.75 26.78
CA GLN A 273 5.31 8.01 27.79
C GLN A 273 5.06 9.37 28.46
N PRO A 274 4.54 9.38 29.69
CA PRO A 274 4.24 10.63 30.37
C PRO A 274 5.47 11.54 30.50
N LEU A 275 5.30 12.81 30.15
CA LEU A 275 6.29 13.86 30.25
C LEU A 275 6.36 14.39 31.69
N ASN A 276 7.51 14.93 32.11
CA ASN A 276 7.60 15.70 33.32
C ASN A 276 6.89 17.06 33.16
N LYS A 277 6.69 17.78 34.27
CA LYS A 277 5.92 19.04 34.30
C LYS A 277 6.51 20.12 33.37
N GLU A 278 7.83 20.21 33.28
CA GLU A 278 8.50 21.21 32.44
C GLU A 278 8.30 20.90 30.94
N GLN A 279 8.51 19.65 30.56
CA GLN A 279 8.28 19.17 29.21
C GLN A 279 6.79 19.31 28.79
N LEU A 280 5.88 19.03 29.69
CA LEU A 280 4.44 19.19 29.46
C LEU A 280 4.05 20.66 29.24
N ASN A 281 4.60 21.58 30.05
CA ASN A 281 4.38 23.01 29.83
C ASN A 281 4.94 23.49 28.48
N ALA A 282 6.11 22.98 28.09
CA ALA A 282 6.69 23.27 26.76
C ALA A 282 5.80 22.75 25.64
N LEU A 283 5.25 21.54 25.77
CA LEU A 283 4.31 20.97 24.81
C LEU A 283 3.03 21.81 24.67
N TYR A 284 2.44 22.27 25.77
CA TYR A 284 1.26 23.14 25.73
C TYR A 284 1.54 24.50 25.07
N ALA A 285 2.72 25.06 25.32
CA ALA A 285 3.15 26.28 24.64
C ALA A 285 3.29 26.05 23.13
N GLU A 286 3.82 24.89 22.74
CA GLU A 286 3.97 24.51 21.33
C GLU A 286 2.62 24.26 20.64
N ILE A 287 1.68 23.57 21.27
CA ILE A 287 0.30 23.40 20.76
C ILE A 287 -0.35 24.76 20.49
N THR A 288 -0.18 25.69 21.42
CA THR A 288 -0.72 27.06 21.28
C THR A 288 -0.05 27.78 20.10
N ARG A 289 1.29 27.74 20.05
CA ARG A 289 2.07 28.40 18.99
C ARG A 289 1.69 27.88 17.61
N VAL A 290 1.60 26.56 17.44
CA VAL A 290 1.24 25.92 16.19
C VAL A 290 -0.20 26.24 15.79
N GLY A 291 -1.12 26.28 16.76
CA GLY A 291 -2.49 26.68 16.52
C GLY A 291 -2.65 28.13 16.04
N ASP A 292 -1.68 29.01 16.33
CA ASP A 292 -1.70 30.40 15.87
C ASP A 292 -0.98 30.59 14.51
N MET A 293 -0.36 29.53 13.96
CA MET A 293 0.23 29.59 12.62
C MET A 293 -0.85 29.69 11.55
N PRO A 294 -0.62 30.49 10.48
CA PRO A 294 -1.60 30.69 9.42
C PRO A 294 -2.04 29.36 8.77
N GLY A 295 -3.33 29.15 8.67
CA GLY A 295 -3.94 28.02 7.95
C GLY A 295 -3.92 26.68 8.70
N ILE A 296 -3.21 26.53 9.83
CA ILE A 296 -3.13 25.26 10.57
C ILE A 296 -4.49 24.87 11.17
N LYS A 297 -5.29 25.83 11.64
CA LYS A 297 -6.65 25.56 12.14
C LYS A 297 -7.62 25.02 11.07
N ASP A 298 -7.26 25.15 9.80
CA ASP A 298 -8.04 24.62 8.68
C ASP A 298 -7.57 23.21 8.26
N THR A 299 -6.67 22.57 9.02
CA THR A 299 -6.13 21.25 8.75
C THR A 299 -6.62 20.22 9.78
N ALA A 300 -6.78 18.97 9.35
CA ALA A 300 -7.17 17.88 10.23
C ALA A 300 -6.12 17.61 11.33
N VAL A 301 -4.82 17.79 11.03
CA VAL A 301 -3.73 17.57 11.99
C VAL A 301 -3.87 18.42 13.25
N PHE A 302 -4.35 19.64 13.12
CA PHE A 302 -4.61 20.50 14.29
C PHE A 302 -5.66 19.89 15.23
N TYR A 303 -6.72 19.32 14.69
CA TYR A 303 -7.76 18.68 15.49
C TYR A 303 -7.34 17.32 16.02
N GLN A 304 -6.45 16.62 15.34
CA GLN A 304 -5.79 15.42 15.88
C GLN A 304 -4.97 15.76 17.12
N ILE A 305 -4.13 16.80 17.07
CA ILE A 305 -3.37 17.32 18.21
C ILE A 305 -4.31 17.65 19.38
N LYS A 306 -5.35 18.46 19.10
CA LYS A 306 -6.33 18.84 20.12
C LYS A 306 -7.04 17.65 20.73
N THR A 307 -7.40 16.66 19.93
CA THR A 307 -8.11 15.47 20.41
C THR A 307 -7.23 14.69 21.38
N VAL A 308 -5.97 14.40 21.01
CA VAL A 308 -5.05 13.66 21.89
C VAL A 308 -4.78 14.42 23.17
N ASP A 309 -4.55 15.73 23.10
CA ASP A 309 -4.34 16.59 24.26
C ASP A 309 -5.56 16.61 25.19
N LEU A 310 -6.77 16.80 24.66
CA LEU A 310 -8.01 16.82 25.43
C LEU A 310 -8.33 15.47 26.08
N LEU A 311 -8.04 14.35 25.37
CA LEU A 311 -8.16 13.02 25.96
C LEU A 311 -7.19 12.84 27.14
N GLY A 312 -5.95 13.33 27.02
CA GLY A 312 -4.97 13.34 28.09
C GLY A 312 -5.41 14.15 29.32
N GLN A 313 -6.21 15.19 29.10
CA GLN A 313 -6.81 16.01 30.16
C GLN A 313 -8.13 15.42 30.72
N GLY A 314 -8.63 14.31 30.18
CA GLY A 314 -9.93 13.72 30.54
C GLY A 314 -11.15 14.51 30.03
N LYS A 315 -10.96 15.45 29.10
CA LYS A 315 -12.02 16.28 28.50
C LYS A 315 -12.63 15.61 27.29
N VAL A 316 -13.30 14.48 27.51
CA VAL A 316 -13.73 13.57 26.45
C VAL A 316 -14.75 14.19 25.50
N ASP A 317 -15.71 14.99 26.00
CA ASP A 317 -16.70 15.64 25.15
C ASP A 317 -16.10 16.76 24.27
N GLU A 318 -15.10 17.48 24.79
CA GLU A 318 -14.36 18.46 23.99
C GLU A 318 -13.50 17.75 22.92
N ALA A 319 -12.91 16.61 23.27
CA ALA A 319 -12.18 15.76 22.33
C ALA A 319 -13.10 15.22 21.21
N TYR A 320 -14.31 14.82 21.56
CA TYR A 320 -15.33 14.39 20.58
C TYR A 320 -15.63 15.50 19.58
N ASN A 321 -15.86 16.73 20.05
CA ASN A 321 -16.12 17.85 19.15
C ASN A 321 -14.91 18.19 18.27
N ALA A 322 -13.70 18.11 18.83
CA ALA A 322 -12.47 18.36 18.07
C ALA A 322 -12.28 17.33 16.95
N ILE A 323 -12.41 16.04 17.26
CA ILE A 323 -12.18 15.01 16.24
C ILE A 323 -13.25 15.03 15.14
N ASN A 324 -14.51 15.32 15.45
CA ASN A 324 -15.54 15.48 14.42
C ASN A 324 -15.24 16.65 13.48
N THR A 325 -14.75 17.78 14.01
CA THR A 325 -14.27 18.86 13.16
C THR A 325 -13.09 18.41 12.27
N GLY A 326 -12.18 17.60 12.80
CA GLY A 326 -11.09 17.00 12.01
C GLY A 326 -11.60 16.08 10.89
N ILE A 327 -12.63 15.29 11.16
CA ILE A 327 -13.26 14.39 10.16
C ILE A 327 -13.99 15.21 9.07
N ASP A 328 -14.66 16.30 9.45
CA ASP A 328 -15.32 17.18 8.50
C ASP A 328 -14.32 17.86 7.55
N LEU A 329 -13.09 18.11 8.02
CA LEU A 329 -12.01 18.66 7.21
C LEU A 329 -11.36 17.59 6.33
N GLU A 330 -11.15 16.38 6.87
CA GLU A 330 -10.50 15.28 6.18
C GLU A 330 -10.97 13.93 6.71
N MET A 331 -11.54 13.11 5.84
CA MET A 331 -11.88 11.72 6.15
C MET A 331 -10.62 10.85 6.08
N SER A 332 -9.86 10.78 7.18
CA SER A 332 -8.63 9.99 7.26
C SER A 332 -8.73 8.85 8.28
N TRP A 333 -7.97 7.79 8.04
CA TRP A 333 -7.92 6.62 8.92
C TRP A 333 -7.53 7.02 10.36
N MET A 334 -6.58 7.96 10.53
CA MET A 334 -6.13 8.42 11.84
C MET A 334 -7.24 9.14 12.61
N ASN A 335 -8.05 9.96 11.93
CA ASN A 335 -9.19 10.60 12.55
C ASN A 335 -10.20 9.59 13.09
N TYR A 336 -10.44 8.50 12.36
CA TYR A 336 -11.34 7.44 12.84
C TYR A 336 -10.74 6.59 13.95
N VAL A 337 -9.41 6.37 13.97
CA VAL A 337 -8.77 5.77 15.14
C VAL A 337 -8.98 6.65 16.38
N LEU A 338 -8.74 7.95 16.27
CA LEU A 338 -8.92 8.89 17.38
C LEU A 338 -10.39 8.99 17.81
N LEU A 339 -11.33 8.96 16.87
CA LEU A 339 -12.77 8.91 17.20
C LEU A 339 -13.11 7.63 17.98
N GLY A 340 -12.57 6.48 17.57
CA GLY A 340 -12.74 5.23 18.29
C GLY A 340 -12.22 5.32 19.72
N LYS A 341 -11.05 5.96 19.94
CA LYS A 341 -10.51 6.21 21.30
C LYS A 341 -11.41 7.10 22.14
N VAL A 342 -11.99 8.13 21.54
CA VAL A 342 -12.98 8.99 22.20
C VAL A 342 -14.20 8.18 22.65
N TYR A 343 -14.75 7.33 21.77
CA TYR A 343 -15.88 6.47 22.09
C TYR A 343 -15.55 5.45 23.18
N GLU A 344 -14.37 4.83 23.15
CA GLU A 344 -13.94 3.94 24.25
C GLU A 344 -13.89 4.67 25.60
N MET A 345 -13.37 5.89 25.65
CA MET A 345 -13.32 6.68 26.87
C MET A 345 -14.70 7.13 27.35
N LYS A 346 -15.69 7.23 26.46
CA LYS A 346 -17.11 7.44 26.79
C LYS A 346 -17.81 6.16 27.21
N GLY A 347 -17.22 4.97 26.98
CA GLY A 347 -17.82 3.67 27.23
C GLY A 347 -18.77 3.23 26.09
N GLU A 348 -18.76 3.91 24.95
CA GLU A 348 -19.57 3.67 23.76
C GLU A 348 -18.83 2.68 22.84
N ASN A 349 -18.73 1.39 23.29
CA ASN A 349 -17.84 0.41 22.64
C ASN A 349 -18.31 0.00 21.23
N ARG A 350 -19.60 0.07 20.93
CA ARG A 350 -20.13 -0.22 19.61
C ARG A 350 -19.69 0.84 18.59
N GLU A 351 -19.86 2.08 18.95
CA GLU A 351 -19.46 3.24 18.17
C GLU A 351 -17.93 3.26 17.97
N ALA A 352 -17.18 2.84 19.00
CA ALA A 352 -15.74 2.64 18.89
C ALA A 352 -15.39 1.58 17.86
N ALA A 353 -16.08 0.42 17.86
CA ALA A 353 -15.88 -0.65 16.88
C ALA A 353 -16.16 -0.17 15.45
N ASP A 354 -17.24 0.56 15.23
CA ASP A 354 -17.61 1.12 13.91
C ASP A 354 -16.55 2.12 13.42
N ALA A 355 -16.03 2.97 14.31
CA ALA A 355 -14.96 3.92 13.98
C ALA A 355 -13.64 3.19 13.63
N TYR A 356 -13.25 2.17 14.37
CA TYR A 356 -12.06 1.37 14.09
C TYR A 356 -12.17 0.58 12.79
N LEU A 357 -13.35 0.01 12.50
CA LEU A 357 -13.60 -0.66 11.23
C LEU A 357 -13.47 0.32 10.06
N THR A 358 -14.00 1.53 10.22
CA THR A 358 -13.85 2.59 9.20
C THR A 358 -12.39 2.96 9.00
N ALA A 359 -11.62 3.14 10.09
CA ALA A 359 -10.18 3.40 10.02
C ALA A 359 -9.44 2.31 9.26
N PHE A 360 -9.73 1.03 9.56
CA PHE A 360 -9.12 -0.11 8.91
C PHE A 360 -9.50 -0.21 7.42
N ASN A 361 -10.75 0.10 7.06
CA ASN A 361 -11.18 0.13 5.66
C ASN A 361 -10.48 1.24 4.87
N LEU A 362 -10.27 2.41 5.47
CA LEU A 362 -9.55 3.51 4.82
C LEU A 362 -8.05 3.23 4.64
N ARG A 363 -7.44 2.53 5.59
CA ARG A 363 -6.03 2.15 5.55
C ARG A 363 -5.81 0.79 6.23
N PRO A 364 -5.99 -0.32 5.51
CA PRO A 364 -5.78 -1.64 6.07
C PRO A 364 -4.29 -1.91 6.35
N GLY A 365 -4.02 -2.75 7.33
CA GLY A 365 -2.67 -3.23 7.63
C GLY A 365 -2.32 -3.21 9.11
N GLU A 366 -1.16 -3.81 9.42
CA GLU A 366 -0.67 -3.99 10.80
C GLU A 366 -0.48 -2.65 11.54
N ASN A 367 -0.06 -1.61 10.83
CA ASN A 367 0.15 -0.29 11.44
C ASN A 367 -1.17 0.30 11.96
N THR A 368 -2.25 0.23 11.18
CA THR A 368 -3.56 0.73 11.61
C THR A 368 -4.07 -0.06 12.82
N PHE A 369 -3.85 -1.38 12.81
CA PHE A 369 -4.18 -2.24 13.93
C PHE A 369 -3.35 -1.87 15.18
N TYR A 370 -2.04 -1.65 15.02
CA TYR A 370 -1.17 -1.18 16.11
C TYR A 370 -1.68 0.14 16.71
N TRP A 371 -2.10 1.09 15.87
CA TRP A 371 -2.65 2.36 16.30
C TRP A 371 -3.93 2.19 17.12
N ILE A 372 -4.82 1.29 16.70
CA ILE A 372 -6.04 0.98 17.42
C ILE A 372 -5.71 0.45 18.82
N GLU A 373 -4.69 -0.40 18.96
CA GLU A 373 -4.34 -1.00 20.25
C GLU A 373 -3.47 -0.10 21.13
N ASN A 374 -2.47 0.55 20.55
CA ASN A 374 -1.32 1.01 21.33
C ASN A 374 -1.02 2.50 21.20
N ALA A 375 -1.33 3.15 20.09
CA ALA A 375 -0.75 4.45 19.77
C ALA A 375 -1.28 5.61 20.61
N VAL A 376 -2.48 5.49 21.18
CA VAL A 376 -3.09 6.54 22.02
C VAL A 376 -3.71 5.89 23.24
N PHE A 377 -3.17 6.18 24.44
CA PHE A 377 -3.67 5.71 25.73
C PHE A 377 -4.00 4.21 25.76
N GLN A 378 -3.07 3.37 25.39
CA GLN A 378 -3.13 1.90 25.30
C GLN A 378 -4.47 1.29 25.76
N THR A 379 -5.29 0.87 24.82
CA THR A 379 -6.57 0.22 25.10
C THR A 379 -6.56 -1.20 24.55
N SER A 380 -7.23 -2.13 25.20
CA SER A 380 -7.34 -3.49 24.66
C SER A 380 -8.49 -3.56 23.65
N VAL A 381 -8.19 -3.93 22.40
CA VAL A 381 -9.20 -4.19 21.35
C VAL A 381 -10.24 -5.22 21.78
N THR A 382 -9.92 -6.08 22.75
CA THR A 382 -10.86 -7.09 23.30
C THR A 382 -12.17 -6.50 23.80
N ARG A 383 -12.20 -5.21 24.12
CA ARG A 383 -13.44 -4.51 24.54
C ARG A 383 -14.39 -4.30 23.36
N VAL A 384 -13.87 -4.13 22.16
CA VAL A 384 -14.67 -3.83 20.95
C VAL A 384 -14.89 -5.05 20.07
N VAL A 385 -14.06 -6.11 20.18
CA VAL A 385 -14.19 -7.36 19.41
C VAL A 385 -15.61 -7.93 19.41
N PRO A 386 -16.35 -8.00 20.54
CA PRO A 386 -17.70 -8.53 20.53
C PRO A 386 -18.68 -7.78 19.62
N TYR A 387 -18.37 -6.53 19.29
CA TYR A 387 -19.19 -5.70 18.42
C TYR A 387 -18.77 -5.83 16.94
N LEU A 388 -17.53 -6.26 16.68
CA LEU A 388 -17.02 -6.55 15.34
C LEU A 388 -17.56 -7.86 14.78
N ASP A 389 -17.85 -8.85 15.64
CA ASP A 389 -18.40 -10.16 15.23
C ASP A 389 -19.71 -10.05 14.44
N ASN A 390 -20.51 -9.01 14.69
CA ASN A 390 -21.73 -8.75 13.93
C ASN A 390 -21.48 -8.35 12.47
N PHE A 391 -20.29 -7.83 12.15
CA PHE A 391 -19.88 -7.47 10.79
C PHE A 391 -19.21 -8.64 10.07
N LEU A 392 -18.50 -9.49 10.81
CA LEU A 392 -17.80 -10.66 10.26
C LEU A 392 -18.73 -11.85 10.00
N SER A 393 -19.89 -11.90 10.66
CA SER A 393 -20.87 -12.99 10.55
C SER A 393 -21.96 -12.76 9.50
N SER A 394 -21.91 -11.68 8.75
CA SER A 394 -22.89 -11.33 7.71
C SER A 394 -22.47 -11.70 6.28
N GLU A 395 -21.43 -12.54 6.11
CA GLU A 395 -21.02 -13.13 4.82
C GLU A 395 -21.64 -14.50 4.57
#